data_846325623e7e425989d405e19fb62ea3
#
_entry.id   846325623e7e425989d405e19fb62ea3
#
_cell.length_a   1.000
_cell.length_b   1.000
_cell.length_c   1.000
_cell.angle_alpha   90.00
_cell.angle_beta   90.00
_cell.angle_gamma   90.00
#
_symmetry.space_group_name_H-M   'P 1'
#
loop_
_entity.id
_entity.type
_entity.pdbx_description
1 polymer ?
#
loop_
_entity_poly.entity_id
_entity_poly.type
_entity_poly.pdbx_seq_one_letter_code
_entity_poly.pdbx_strand_id
1 'polypeptide(L)'
;MAFNLPRSRRSPLLAPRLWPAAALLALVTVGCKTKSEPPPPAPAPAAPAPAPAKLPLRVAYSDWPGWTAWEIALQKGWFKEEGVEVQFSWFDYLPSLDAYSAGKVDAVTVTNGDALVTGANGAKSKLILVNDYSNGNDQIIAGPKVKSFKDLKGKKVGLELTLVDHLLFLKGIEKFGMKPEDVQLVNFPTNETPQALASGQVSAIGAWYPVAGQARKAVAGAKALFTSADAPGLIYDTLAVNPTSLAQRKDDWSKVVKVWYKISDFVRDPKTQAEAVAIMAAKVGVKPEEYAPHLPGTYFLSLAEAKKRFEKGETLESLYGSTKIADGFNVANKVYKEGQAVEDYIFPDLVNAL
;
A
#
# COMPACT_ATOMS: atom_id res chain seq x y z
N MET A 1 34.17 25.29 -24.41
CA MET A 1 34.95 25.44 -23.17
C MET A 1 34.97 24.08 -22.50
N ALA A 2 36.13 23.42 -22.51
CA ALA A 2 36.30 22.07 -21.96
C ALA A 2 36.79 22.20 -20.51
N PHE A 3 36.09 21.55 -19.58
CA PHE A 3 36.54 21.44 -18.19
C PHE A 3 37.25 20.10 -17.96
N ASN A 4 38.53 20.20 -17.59
CA ASN A 4 39.41 19.11 -17.17
C ASN A 4 39.04 18.59 -15.79
N LEU A 5 38.91 17.26 -15.63
CA LEU A 5 38.84 16.58 -14.36
C LEU A 5 40.22 16.01 -13.98
N PRO A 6 40.69 16.08 -12.72
CA PRO A 6 41.99 15.55 -12.31
C PRO A 6 41.91 14.04 -12.04
N ARG A 7 42.95 13.34 -12.50
CA ARG A 7 43.20 11.90 -12.30
C ARG A 7 43.61 11.63 -10.84
N SER A 8 42.92 10.72 -10.16
CA SER A 8 43.30 10.19 -8.85
C SER A 8 44.42 9.15 -9.00
N ARG A 9 45.48 9.31 -8.18
CA ARG A 9 46.63 8.42 -8.09
C ARG A 9 46.28 7.11 -7.36
N ARG A 10 46.66 6.00 -7.94
CA ARG A 10 46.67 4.67 -7.30
C ARG A 10 47.82 4.52 -6.36
N SER A 11 47.58 4.08 -5.11
CA SER A 11 48.61 3.63 -4.16
C SER A 11 48.78 2.10 -4.27
N PRO A 12 50.00 1.57 -4.07
CA PRO A 12 50.30 0.16 -4.26
C PRO A 12 49.99 -0.68 -3.01
N LEU A 13 49.57 -1.91 -3.23
CA LEU A 13 49.31 -2.98 -2.28
C LEU A 13 50.61 -3.46 -1.63
N LEU A 14 50.66 -3.50 -0.28
CA LEU A 14 51.70 -4.16 0.54
C LEU A 14 51.24 -5.59 0.85
N ALA A 15 52.05 -6.58 0.46
CA ALA A 15 51.89 -7.98 0.79
C ALA A 15 52.44 -8.32 2.19
N PRO A 16 51.85 -9.24 2.97
CA PRO A 16 52.41 -9.67 4.25
C PRO A 16 53.48 -10.75 4.06
N ARG A 17 54.64 -10.56 4.71
CA ARG A 17 55.73 -11.51 4.82
C ARG A 17 55.41 -12.61 5.82
N LEU A 18 55.52 -13.87 5.38
CA LEU A 18 55.57 -15.06 6.22
C LEU A 18 56.96 -15.25 6.83
N TRP A 19 57.04 -15.46 8.13
CA TRP A 19 58.20 -15.96 8.84
C TRP A 19 57.96 -17.39 9.32
N PRO A 20 58.91 -18.32 9.15
CA PRO A 20 58.82 -19.64 9.75
C PRO A 20 59.54 -19.65 11.12
N ALA A 21 58.84 -20.07 12.15
CA ALA A 21 59.44 -20.41 13.45
C ALA A 21 59.66 -21.92 13.54
N ALA A 22 60.90 -22.34 13.57
CA ALA A 22 61.29 -23.69 13.89
C ALA A 22 61.39 -23.82 15.43
N ALA A 23 60.66 -24.78 16.01
CA ALA A 23 60.79 -25.15 17.42
C ALA A 23 61.32 -26.56 17.55
N LEU A 24 62.45 -26.69 18.23
CA LEU A 24 63.13 -27.95 18.59
C LEU A 24 62.28 -28.72 19.63
N LEU A 25 62.09 -30.02 19.38
CA LEU A 25 61.56 -30.97 20.36
C LEU A 25 62.69 -31.57 21.20
N ALA A 26 62.63 -31.36 22.52
CA ALA A 26 63.42 -32.13 23.48
C ALA A 26 62.53 -33.21 24.13
N LEU A 27 62.86 -34.49 23.91
CA LEU A 27 62.20 -35.64 24.59
C LEU A 27 62.82 -35.75 26.00
N VAL A 28 61.98 -35.68 27.03
CA VAL A 28 62.26 -36.17 28.36
C VAL A 28 61.24 -37.24 28.71
N THR A 29 61.69 -38.50 28.79
CA THR A 29 60.86 -39.63 29.25
C THR A 29 60.97 -39.73 30.77
N VAL A 30 59.90 -39.43 31.50
CA VAL A 30 59.75 -39.79 32.92
C VAL A 30 58.53 -40.72 33.02
N GLY A 31 58.78 -41.97 33.33
CA GLY A 31 57.75 -42.97 33.58
C GLY A 31 57.10 -42.76 34.95
N CYS A 32 55.85 -42.45 34.98
CA CYS A 32 54.99 -42.56 36.17
C CYS A 32 53.75 -43.39 35.82
N LYS A 33 53.58 -44.51 36.52
CA LYS A 33 52.37 -45.33 36.50
C LYS A 33 51.25 -44.52 37.17
N THR A 34 50.31 -44.06 36.39
CA THR A 34 49.06 -43.45 36.90
C THR A 34 47.90 -44.41 36.61
N LYS A 35 47.09 -44.66 37.67
CA LYS A 35 45.80 -45.37 37.56
C LYS A 35 44.93 -44.67 36.53
N SER A 36 44.38 -45.44 35.60
CA SER A 36 43.40 -44.93 34.61
C SER A 36 42.11 -44.57 35.30
N GLU A 37 41.83 -43.29 35.36
CA GLU A 37 40.51 -42.76 35.67
C GLU A 37 39.61 -42.95 34.46
N PRO A 38 38.33 -43.33 34.63
CA PRO A 38 37.42 -43.49 33.50
C PRO A 38 37.24 -42.16 32.75
N PRO A 39 37.10 -42.18 31.41
CA PRO A 39 36.94 -40.96 30.64
C PRO A 39 35.67 -40.21 31.06
N PRO A 40 35.66 -38.87 31.10
CA PRO A 40 34.48 -38.08 31.41
C PRO A 40 33.35 -38.40 30.43
N PRO A 41 32.10 -38.40 30.88
CA PRO A 41 30.95 -38.67 29.98
C PRO A 41 30.95 -37.68 28.81
N ALA A 42 30.69 -38.19 27.61
CA ALA A 42 30.60 -37.38 26.40
C ALA A 42 29.61 -36.23 26.61
N PRO A 43 29.91 -34.98 26.18
CA PRO A 43 28.99 -33.87 26.30
C PRO A 43 27.68 -34.21 25.58
N ALA A 44 26.57 -33.95 26.26
CA ALA A 44 25.23 -34.15 25.68
C ALA A 44 25.12 -33.34 24.36
N PRO A 45 24.42 -33.89 23.35
CA PRO A 45 24.22 -33.13 22.12
C PRO A 45 23.70 -31.72 22.41
N ALA A 46 24.38 -30.71 21.91
CA ALA A 46 23.92 -29.34 22.04
C ALA A 46 22.50 -29.21 21.45
N ALA A 47 21.60 -28.58 22.20
CA ALA A 47 20.27 -28.28 21.70
C ALA A 47 20.39 -27.53 20.36
N PRO A 48 19.54 -27.82 19.36
CA PRO A 48 19.57 -27.11 18.10
C PRO A 48 19.52 -25.60 18.34
N ALA A 49 20.41 -24.86 17.71
CA ALA A 49 20.38 -23.40 17.77
C ALA A 49 18.99 -22.92 17.35
N PRO A 50 18.38 -21.93 18.05
CA PRO A 50 17.10 -21.38 17.66
C PRO A 50 17.18 -20.91 16.20
N ALA A 51 16.16 -21.26 15.41
CA ALA A 51 16.07 -20.80 14.03
C ALA A 51 16.17 -19.27 13.99
N PRO A 52 16.88 -18.69 13.01
CA PRO A 52 16.99 -17.23 12.91
C PRO A 52 15.58 -16.61 12.89
N ALA A 53 15.38 -15.58 13.72
CA ALA A 53 14.11 -14.87 13.78
C ALA A 53 13.73 -14.36 12.39
N LYS A 54 12.51 -14.64 11.96
CA LYS A 54 11.99 -14.11 10.69
C LYS A 54 11.93 -12.59 10.78
N LEU A 55 12.42 -11.90 9.76
CA LEU A 55 12.24 -10.45 9.65
C LEU A 55 10.74 -10.09 9.54
N PRO A 56 10.29 -8.95 10.08
CA PRO A 56 8.90 -8.51 9.95
C PRO A 56 8.52 -8.33 8.47
N LEU A 57 7.24 -8.58 8.15
CA LEU A 57 6.67 -8.20 6.87
C LEU A 57 6.62 -6.68 6.79
N ARG A 58 7.09 -6.08 5.69
CA ARG A 58 7.13 -4.63 5.51
C ARG A 58 5.97 -4.20 4.62
N VAL A 59 5.13 -3.31 5.11
CA VAL A 59 3.93 -2.82 4.41
C VAL A 59 3.97 -1.30 4.33
N ALA A 60 3.84 -0.74 3.12
CA ALA A 60 3.61 0.69 2.93
C ALA A 60 2.11 0.98 2.89
N TYR A 61 1.68 2.10 3.48
CA TYR A 61 0.30 2.55 3.49
C TYR A 61 0.22 4.08 3.58
N SER A 62 -0.94 4.64 3.26
CA SER A 62 -1.19 6.08 3.25
C SER A 62 -2.51 6.44 3.96
N ASP A 63 -3.00 7.65 3.73
CA ASP A 63 -4.05 8.30 4.50
C ASP A 63 -5.50 7.88 4.16
N TRP A 64 -5.70 6.95 3.22
CA TRP A 64 -7.04 6.42 2.92
C TRP A 64 -7.70 5.83 4.17
N PRO A 65 -8.98 6.13 4.45
CA PRO A 65 -9.66 5.63 5.66
C PRO A 65 -9.60 4.13 5.84
N GLY A 66 -9.80 3.35 4.77
CA GLY A 66 -9.68 1.90 4.82
C GLY A 66 -8.29 1.42 5.24
N TRP A 67 -7.24 2.13 4.84
CA TRP A 67 -5.87 1.74 5.17
C TRP A 67 -5.43 2.23 6.53
N THR A 68 -5.91 3.38 7.00
CA THR A 68 -5.64 3.83 8.38
C THR A 68 -6.23 2.90 9.44
N ALA A 69 -7.19 2.05 9.07
CA ALA A 69 -7.75 1.02 9.96
C ALA A 69 -6.72 -0.02 10.44
N TRP A 70 -5.59 -0.20 9.73
CA TRP A 70 -4.48 -1.05 10.20
C TRP A 70 -3.93 -0.59 11.57
N GLU A 71 -4.05 0.71 11.91
CA GLU A 71 -3.64 1.25 13.21
C GLU A 71 -4.39 0.58 14.37
N ILE A 72 -5.62 0.12 14.16
CA ILE A 72 -6.39 -0.60 15.18
C ILE A 72 -5.65 -1.86 15.60
N ALA A 73 -5.21 -2.67 14.65
CA ALA A 73 -4.47 -3.90 14.94
C ALA A 73 -3.09 -3.63 15.54
N LEU A 74 -2.41 -2.56 15.11
CA LEU A 74 -1.13 -2.14 15.66
C LEU A 74 -1.28 -1.74 17.13
N GLN A 75 -2.24 -0.88 17.47
CA GLN A 75 -2.47 -0.43 18.85
C GLN A 75 -2.97 -1.53 19.77
N LYS A 76 -3.80 -2.44 19.24
CA LYS A 76 -4.35 -3.57 20.01
C LYS A 76 -3.41 -4.78 20.08
N GLY A 77 -2.29 -4.78 19.35
CA GLY A 77 -1.33 -5.88 19.37
C GLY A 77 -1.79 -7.15 18.66
N TRP A 78 -2.79 -7.07 17.76
CA TRP A 78 -3.41 -8.23 17.14
C TRP A 78 -2.49 -9.02 16.22
N PHE A 79 -1.50 -8.38 15.60
CA PHE A 79 -0.48 -9.09 14.83
C PHE A 79 0.37 -10.01 15.71
N LYS A 80 0.72 -9.54 16.92
CA LYS A 80 1.46 -10.35 17.90
C LYS A 80 0.63 -11.52 18.41
N GLU A 81 -0.68 -11.29 18.65
CA GLU A 81 -1.61 -12.36 19.04
C GLU A 81 -1.68 -13.47 17.98
N GLU A 82 -1.68 -13.11 16.69
CA GLU A 82 -1.65 -14.08 15.58
C GLU A 82 -0.25 -14.65 15.30
N GLY A 83 0.79 -14.22 16.03
CA GLY A 83 2.16 -14.70 15.86
C GLY A 83 2.75 -14.33 14.49
N VAL A 84 2.54 -13.12 14.05
CA VAL A 84 3.17 -12.52 12.88
C VAL A 84 3.70 -11.13 13.22
N GLU A 85 4.91 -10.83 12.75
CA GLU A 85 5.50 -9.50 12.88
C GLU A 85 5.31 -8.73 11.58
N VAL A 86 4.72 -7.54 11.67
CA VAL A 86 4.46 -6.65 10.53
C VAL A 86 4.93 -5.24 10.88
N GLN A 87 5.69 -4.66 9.99
CA GLN A 87 6.14 -3.27 10.08
C GLN A 87 5.37 -2.44 9.05
N PHE A 88 4.48 -1.58 9.51
CA PHE A 88 3.81 -0.60 8.66
C PHE A 88 4.62 0.68 8.58
N SER A 89 4.83 1.19 7.35
CA SER A 89 5.52 2.45 7.07
C SER A 89 4.56 3.41 6.37
N TRP A 90 4.44 4.61 6.95
CA TRP A 90 3.59 5.67 6.42
C TRP A 90 4.28 6.40 5.27
N PHE A 91 3.51 6.66 4.21
CA PHE A 91 3.92 7.45 3.05
C PHE A 91 2.73 8.26 2.53
N ASP A 92 2.98 9.30 1.74
CA ASP A 92 1.98 9.78 0.80
C ASP A 92 1.72 8.70 -0.27
N TYR A 93 0.58 8.77 -0.98
CA TYR A 93 0.13 7.65 -1.80
C TYR A 93 1.12 7.26 -2.90
N LEU A 94 1.47 8.17 -3.83
CA LEU A 94 2.43 7.88 -4.89
C LEU A 94 3.81 7.44 -4.35
N PRO A 95 4.42 8.09 -3.34
CA PRO A 95 5.63 7.61 -2.70
C PRO A 95 5.53 6.19 -2.11
N SER A 96 4.34 5.74 -1.67
CA SER A 96 4.14 4.36 -1.21
C SER A 96 4.29 3.34 -2.35
N LEU A 97 3.75 3.68 -3.53
CA LEU A 97 3.89 2.88 -4.76
C LEU A 97 5.33 2.83 -5.25
N ASP A 98 6.05 3.95 -5.16
CA ASP A 98 7.48 4.03 -5.47
C ASP A 98 8.33 3.16 -4.53
N ALA A 99 8.02 3.17 -3.23
CA ALA A 99 8.68 2.33 -2.24
C ALA A 99 8.48 0.84 -2.52
N TYR A 100 7.26 0.45 -2.92
CA TYR A 100 6.95 -0.91 -3.35
C TYR A 100 7.69 -1.28 -4.63
N SER A 101 7.64 -0.44 -5.64
CA SER A 101 8.31 -0.66 -6.93
C SER A 101 9.83 -0.78 -6.80
N ALA A 102 10.42 -0.06 -5.84
CA ALA A 102 11.84 -0.14 -5.51
C ALA A 102 12.21 -1.35 -4.61
N GLY A 103 11.25 -2.22 -4.25
CA GLY A 103 11.48 -3.39 -3.37
C GLY A 103 11.83 -3.04 -1.92
N LYS A 104 11.55 -1.82 -1.49
CA LYS A 104 11.80 -1.37 -0.10
C LYS A 104 10.81 -1.97 0.89
N VAL A 105 9.64 -2.37 0.43
CA VAL A 105 8.58 -3.03 1.19
C VAL A 105 8.12 -4.31 0.49
N ASP A 106 7.48 -5.19 1.24
CA ASP A 106 6.99 -6.49 0.76
C ASP A 106 5.55 -6.40 0.23
N ALA A 107 4.83 -5.39 0.70
CA ALA A 107 3.46 -5.10 0.27
C ALA A 107 3.16 -3.60 0.34
N VAL A 108 2.10 -3.20 -0.36
CA VAL A 108 1.57 -1.84 -0.36
C VAL A 108 0.05 -1.88 -0.36
N THR A 109 -0.59 -0.94 0.34
CA THR A 109 -2.01 -0.68 0.18
C THR A 109 -2.22 0.16 -1.08
N VAL A 110 -3.09 -0.28 -1.96
CA VAL A 110 -3.24 0.30 -3.30
C VAL A 110 -4.63 0.01 -3.87
N THR A 111 -5.14 0.87 -4.74
CA THR A 111 -6.38 0.55 -5.46
C THR A 111 -6.16 -0.56 -6.49
N ASN A 112 -7.20 -1.29 -6.83
CA ASN A 112 -7.14 -2.35 -7.84
C ASN A 112 -6.64 -1.84 -9.21
N GLY A 113 -7.01 -0.62 -9.60
CA GLY A 113 -6.56 0.00 -10.86
C GLY A 113 -5.08 0.40 -10.82
N ASP A 114 -4.62 0.98 -9.72
CA ASP A 114 -3.24 1.46 -9.58
C ASP A 114 -2.24 0.32 -9.37
N ALA A 115 -2.69 -0.82 -8.86
CA ALA A 115 -1.89 -2.05 -8.86
C ALA A 115 -1.51 -2.50 -10.28
N LEU A 116 -2.38 -2.27 -11.28
CA LEU A 116 -2.05 -2.54 -12.68
C LEU A 116 -1.04 -1.53 -13.22
N VAL A 117 -1.12 -0.26 -12.81
CA VAL A 117 -0.17 0.78 -13.21
C VAL A 117 1.23 0.45 -12.68
N THR A 118 1.36 0.08 -11.41
CA THR A 118 2.65 -0.36 -10.84
C THR A 118 3.17 -1.60 -11.55
N GLY A 119 2.29 -2.54 -11.87
CA GLY A 119 2.64 -3.77 -12.58
C GLY A 119 3.10 -3.55 -14.02
N ALA A 120 2.45 -2.64 -14.75
CA ALA A 120 2.85 -2.23 -16.10
C ALA A 120 4.24 -1.58 -16.11
N ASN A 121 4.62 -0.93 -15.00
CA ASN A 121 5.95 -0.36 -14.78
C ASN A 121 6.96 -1.38 -14.20
N GLY A 122 6.63 -2.68 -14.19
CA GLY A 122 7.54 -3.76 -13.79
C GLY A 122 7.39 -4.27 -12.36
N ALA A 123 6.60 -3.62 -11.52
CA ALA A 123 6.39 -4.01 -10.11
C ALA A 123 5.06 -4.79 -9.94
N LYS A 124 5.00 -6.00 -10.51
CA LYS A 124 3.81 -6.87 -10.39
C LYS A 124 3.53 -7.24 -8.94
N SER A 125 2.24 -7.39 -8.61
CA SER A 125 1.78 -7.75 -7.29
C SER A 125 0.68 -8.82 -7.32
N LYS A 126 0.34 -9.36 -6.15
CA LYS A 126 -0.83 -10.20 -5.91
C LYS A 126 -1.77 -9.47 -4.93
N LEU A 127 -2.99 -9.20 -5.35
CA LEU A 127 -4.05 -8.64 -4.53
C LEU A 127 -4.61 -9.78 -3.66
N ILE A 128 -4.17 -9.84 -2.42
CA ILE A 128 -4.51 -10.94 -1.49
C ILE A 128 -5.69 -10.62 -0.59
N LEU A 129 -6.11 -9.35 -0.56
CA LEU A 129 -7.12 -8.82 0.32
C LEU A 129 -7.81 -7.63 -0.36
N VAL A 130 -9.13 -7.55 -0.24
CA VAL A 130 -9.90 -6.32 -0.44
C VAL A 130 -10.18 -5.75 0.94
N ASN A 131 -9.64 -4.56 1.21
CA ASN A 131 -9.87 -3.84 2.45
C ASN A 131 -11.31 -3.31 2.51
N ASP A 132 -11.70 -2.61 1.48
CA ASP A 132 -12.96 -1.91 1.33
C ASP A 132 -13.18 -1.53 -0.14
N TYR A 133 -14.27 -0.84 -0.41
CA TYR A 133 -14.41 -0.08 -1.65
C TYR A 133 -14.84 1.36 -1.34
N SER A 134 -14.40 2.27 -2.18
CA SER A 134 -14.78 3.68 -2.04
C SER A 134 -16.26 3.88 -2.40
N ASN A 135 -16.99 4.55 -1.50
CA ASN A 135 -18.43 4.79 -1.59
C ASN A 135 -18.77 6.25 -1.28
N GLY A 136 -18.00 7.18 -1.85
CA GLY A 136 -18.22 8.61 -1.71
C GLY A 136 -17.03 9.40 -1.14
N ASN A 137 -15.98 8.73 -0.67
CA ASN A 137 -14.80 9.42 -0.14
C ASN A 137 -13.80 9.85 -1.20
N ASP A 138 -13.73 9.18 -2.37
CA ASP A 138 -13.07 9.74 -3.56
C ASP A 138 -14.02 10.70 -4.26
N GLN A 139 -13.54 11.91 -4.57
CA GLN A 139 -14.40 13.01 -4.98
C GLN A 139 -13.72 13.92 -6.00
N ILE A 140 -14.51 14.38 -6.95
CA ILE A 140 -14.17 15.54 -7.77
C ILE A 140 -14.83 16.77 -7.15
N ILE A 141 -14.01 17.61 -6.53
CA ILE A 141 -14.42 18.80 -5.77
C ILE A 141 -14.14 20.06 -6.58
N ALA A 142 -15.13 20.92 -6.71
CA ALA A 142 -15.00 22.17 -7.41
C ALA A 142 -15.15 23.39 -6.51
N GLY A 143 -14.49 24.47 -6.86
CA GLY A 143 -14.66 25.78 -6.23
C GLY A 143 -16.05 26.38 -6.50
N PRO A 144 -16.44 27.43 -5.76
CA PRO A 144 -17.81 27.94 -5.72
C PRO A 144 -18.35 28.48 -7.05
N LYS A 145 -17.47 28.81 -7.99
CA LYS A 145 -17.84 29.32 -9.33
C LYS A 145 -18.28 28.22 -10.30
N VAL A 146 -17.98 26.96 -10.01
CA VAL A 146 -18.34 25.78 -10.81
C VAL A 146 -19.59 25.15 -10.20
N LYS A 147 -20.69 25.12 -10.93
CA LYS A 147 -21.98 24.67 -10.39
C LYS A 147 -22.31 23.22 -10.78
N SER A 148 -21.82 22.76 -11.92
CA SER A 148 -22.03 21.43 -12.47
C SER A 148 -20.73 20.87 -13.05
N PHE A 149 -20.70 19.56 -13.30
CA PHE A 149 -19.56 18.91 -13.94
C PHE A 149 -19.28 19.49 -15.34
N LYS A 150 -20.33 19.84 -16.09
CA LYS A 150 -20.22 20.43 -17.44
C LYS A 150 -19.56 21.82 -17.43
N ASP A 151 -19.63 22.56 -16.32
CA ASP A 151 -18.97 23.86 -16.20
C ASP A 151 -17.44 23.75 -16.13
N LEU A 152 -16.89 22.54 -16.05
CA LEU A 152 -15.45 22.28 -16.13
C LEU A 152 -14.88 22.46 -17.54
N LYS A 153 -15.74 22.57 -18.55
CA LYS A 153 -15.29 22.78 -19.95
C LYS A 153 -14.39 24.02 -20.05
N GLY A 154 -13.20 23.83 -20.60
CA GLY A 154 -12.15 24.87 -20.75
C GLY A 154 -11.42 25.22 -19.45
N LYS A 155 -11.71 24.56 -18.32
CA LYS A 155 -11.10 24.87 -17.03
C LYS A 155 -9.96 23.89 -16.70
N LYS A 156 -9.11 24.32 -15.76
CA LYS A 156 -8.05 23.48 -15.18
C LYS A 156 -8.61 22.63 -14.05
N VAL A 157 -8.27 21.36 -14.05
CA VAL A 157 -8.59 20.38 -13.00
C VAL A 157 -7.28 19.76 -12.50
N GLY A 158 -7.04 19.86 -11.20
CA GLY A 158 -5.84 19.34 -10.54
C GLY A 158 -6.11 17.97 -9.91
N LEU A 159 -5.28 16.96 -10.23
CA LEU A 159 -5.39 15.60 -9.67
C LEU A 159 -4.09 14.82 -9.90
N GLU A 160 -3.90 13.71 -9.21
CA GLU A 160 -2.80 12.77 -9.53
C GLU A 160 -3.09 12.07 -10.85
N LEU A 161 -2.34 12.44 -11.89
CA LEU A 161 -2.52 11.85 -13.21
C LEU A 161 -2.11 10.38 -13.23
N THR A 162 -2.84 9.59 -14.02
CA THR A 162 -2.66 8.14 -14.21
C THR A 162 -3.05 7.25 -13.04
N LEU A 163 -3.45 7.82 -11.90
CA LEU A 163 -3.88 7.11 -10.70
C LEU A 163 -5.41 7.23 -10.47
N VAL A 164 -5.86 6.78 -9.31
CA VAL A 164 -7.28 6.64 -8.94
C VAL A 164 -8.12 7.90 -9.16
N ASP A 165 -7.60 9.08 -8.82
CA ASP A 165 -8.31 10.36 -9.04
C ASP A 165 -8.57 10.62 -10.53
N HIS A 166 -7.62 10.25 -11.40
CA HIS A 166 -7.76 10.37 -12.84
C HIS A 166 -8.83 9.41 -13.37
N LEU A 167 -8.84 8.15 -12.89
CA LEU A 167 -9.88 7.18 -13.23
C LEU A 167 -11.27 7.71 -12.83
N LEU A 168 -11.45 8.19 -11.60
CA LEU A 168 -12.70 8.74 -11.13
C LEU A 168 -13.15 9.95 -11.96
N PHE A 169 -12.23 10.88 -12.24
CA PHE A 169 -12.52 12.06 -13.05
C PHE A 169 -13.03 11.70 -14.44
N LEU A 170 -12.38 10.76 -15.11
CA LEU A 170 -12.76 10.34 -16.46
C LEU A 170 -14.06 9.53 -16.48
N LYS A 171 -14.39 8.81 -15.41
CA LYS A 171 -15.76 8.25 -15.26
C LYS A 171 -16.81 9.34 -15.14
N GLY A 172 -16.50 10.45 -14.48
CA GLY A 172 -17.34 11.65 -14.49
C GLY A 172 -17.47 12.25 -15.89
N ILE A 173 -16.36 12.40 -16.63
CA ILE A 173 -16.36 12.87 -18.03
C ILE A 173 -17.31 12.03 -18.88
N GLU A 174 -17.21 10.70 -18.80
CA GLU A 174 -18.08 9.76 -19.51
C GLU A 174 -19.53 9.94 -19.14
N LYS A 175 -19.86 9.94 -17.83
CA LYS A 175 -21.22 10.07 -17.30
C LYS A 175 -21.93 11.34 -17.78
N PHE A 176 -21.20 12.44 -17.88
CA PHE A 176 -21.76 13.75 -18.27
C PHE A 176 -21.64 14.05 -19.77
N GLY A 177 -21.20 13.08 -20.57
CA GLY A 177 -21.11 13.18 -22.03
C GLY A 177 -20.09 14.23 -22.49
N MET A 178 -19.02 14.41 -21.72
CA MET A 178 -17.88 15.27 -22.04
C MET A 178 -16.76 14.43 -22.67
N LYS A 179 -15.72 15.12 -23.15
CA LYS A 179 -14.48 14.49 -23.62
C LYS A 179 -13.30 14.91 -22.74
N PRO A 180 -12.27 14.09 -22.59
CA PRO A 180 -11.10 14.48 -21.84
C PRO A 180 -10.48 15.81 -22.28
N GLU A 181 -10.52 16.09 -23.59
CA GLU A 181 -9.98 17.31 -24.20
C GLU A 181 -10.82 18.57 -23.90
N ASP A 182 -12.01 18.41 -23.34
CA ASP A 182 -12.83 19.55 -22.91
C ASP A 182 -12.25 20.24 -21.65
N VAL A 183 -11.30 19.64 -20.95
CA VAL A 183 -10.67 20.17 -19.74
C VAL A 183 -9.15 20.19 -19.84
N GLN A 184 -8.51 21.01 -19.00
CA GLN A 184 -7.05 21.04 -18.89
C GLN A 184 -6.66 20.32 -17.59
N LEU A 185 -6.13 19.11 -17.70
CA LEU A 185 -5.64 18.36 -16.54
C LEU A 185 -4.27 18.88 -16.11
N VAL A 186 -4.07 19.04 -14.81
CA VAL A 186 -2.81 19.48 -14.20
C VAL A 186 -2.44 18.48 -13.13
N ASN A 187 -1.23 17.94 -13.20
CA ASN A 187 -0.75 16.97 -12.23
C ASN A 187 -0.39 17.64 -10.91
N PHE A 188 -0.99 17.13 -9.83
CA PHE A 188 -0.68 17.50 -8.45
C PHE A 188 -0.69 16.26 -7.58
N PRO A 189 0.27 16.09 -6.64
CA PRO A 189 0.08 15.17 -5.51
C PRO A 189 -1.22 15.49 -4.77
N THR A 190 -1.96 14.49 -4.35
CA THR A 190 -3.30 14.70 -3.76
C THR A 190 -3.27 15.64 -2.56
N ASN A 191 -2.25 15.53 -1.70
CA ASN A 191 -2.07 16.41 -0.53
C ASN A 191 -1.86 17.89 -0.87
N GLU A 192 -1.48 18.24 -2.11
CA GLU A 192 -1.29 19.60 -2.58
C GLU A 192 -2.55 20.19 -3.24
N THR A 193 -3.51 19.35 -3.62
CA THR A 193 -4.70 19.77 -4.36
C THR A 193 -5.58 20.80 -3.62
N PRO A 194 -5.75 20.78 -2.27
CA PRO A 194 -6.49 21.80 -1.55
C PRO A 194 -5.91 23.21 -1.74
N GLN A 195 -4.58 23.32 -1.72
CA GLN A 195 -3.91 24.61 -1.92
C GLN A 195 -4.04 25.09 -3.36
N ALA A 196 -3.95 24.18 -4.34
CA ALA A 196 -4.14 24.51 -5.75
C ALA A 196 -5.57 25.04 -6.03
N LEU A 197 -6.59 24.46 -5.36
CA LEU A 197 -7.97 24.95 -5.44
C LEU A 197 -8.13 26.32 -4.73
N ALA A 198 -7.56 26.46 -3.52
CA ALA A 198 -7.67 27.67 -2.72
C ALA A 198 -7.00 28.90 -3.39
N SER A 199 -5.86 28.69 -4.05
CA SER A 199 -5.17 29.75 -4.79
C SER A 199 -5.84 30.11 -6.13
N GLY A 200 -6.83 29.32 -6.57
CA GLY A 200 -7.47 29.48 -7.88
C GLY A 200 -6.61 29.01 -9.06
N GLN A 201 -5.53 28.29 -8.80
CA GLN A 201 -4.67 27.70 -9.82
C GLN A 201 -5.44 26.67 -10.67
N VAL A 202 -6.39 25.98 -10.03
CA VAL A 202 -7.33 25.07 -10.67
C VAL A 202 -8.77 25.40 -10.25
N SER A 203 -9.75 24.98 -11.04
CA SER A 203 -11.17 25.21 -10.78
C SER A 203 -11.85 24.04 -10.07
N ALA A 204 -11.26 22.84 -10.15
CA ALA A 204 -11.67 21.64 -9.46
C ALA A 204 -10.45 20.76 -9.19
N ILE A 205 -10.61 19.81 -8.28
CA ILE A 205 -9.59 18.83 -7.88
C ILE A 205 -10.17 17.42 -7.77
N GLY A 206 -9.33 16.41 -7.99
CA GLY A 206 -9.53 15.07 -7.47
C GLY A 206 -8.92 14.98 -6.07
N ALA A 207 -9.61 14.38 -5.14
CA ALA A 207 -9.10 14.13 -3.81
C ALA A 207 -10.00 13.12 -3.07
N TRP A 208 -9.39 12.38 -2.14
CA TRP A 208 -10.11 11.54 -1.19
C TRP A 208 -10.12 12.14 0.22
N TYR A 209 -10.95 11.58 1.10
CA TYR A 209 -10.93 11.96 2.52
C TYR A 209 -9.66 11.38 3.20
N PRO A 210 -8.90 12.17 4.02
CA PRO A 210 -9.29 13.45 4.63
C PRO A 210 -8.97 14.70 3.80
N VAL A 211 -8.19 14.61 2.71
CA VAL A 211 -7.77 15.75 1.88
C VAL A 211 -8.97 16.50 1.29
N ALA A 212 -9.99 15.77 0.85
CA ALA A 212 -11.26 16.32 0.39
C ALA A 212 -11.95 17.23 1.45
N GLY A 213 -11.83 16.84 2.73
CA GLY A 213 -12.31 17.65 3.86
C GLY A 213 -11.49 18.93 4.03
N GLN A 214 -10.18 18.86 3.88
CA GLN A 214 -9.29 20.01 3.95
C GLN A 214 -9.60 21.02 2.84
N ALA A 215 -9.83 20.55 1.61
CA ALA A 215 -10.21 21.40 0.48
C ALA A 215 -11.50 22.20 0.75
N ARG A 216 -12.52 21.56 1.32
CA ARG A 216 -13.78 22.24 1.69
C ARG A 216 -13.61 23.24 2.83
N LYS A 217 -12.71 22.98 3.77
CA LYS A 217 -12.37 23.95 4.82
C LYS A 217 -11.60 25.14 4.26
N ALA A 218 -10.68 24.91 3.32
CA ALA A 218 -9.85 25.94 2.71
C ALA A 218 -10.64 26.84 1.74
N VAL A 219 -11.69 26.31 1.08
CA VAL A 219 -12.45 27.04 0.04
C VAL A 219 -13.93 27.03 0.38
N ALA A 220 -14.42 28.16 0.91
CA ALA A 220 -15.83 28.33 1.23
C ALA A 220 -16.72 28.13 -0.02
N GLY A 221 -17.72 27.26 0.08
CA GLY A 221 -18.61 26.91 -1.02
C GLY A 221 -18.05 25.89 -2.01
N ALA A 222 -16.87 25.31 -1.75
CA ALA A 222 -16.41 24.14 -2.50
C ALA A 222 -17.33 22.94 -2.26
N LYS A 223 -17.62 22.19 -3.32
CA LYS A 223 -18.54 21.06 -3.27
C LYS A 223 -18.10 19.92 -4.20
N ALA A 224 -18.47 18.70 -3.85
CA ALA A 224 -18.31 17.56 -4.75
C ALA A 224 -19.28 17.69 -5.94
N LEU A 225 -18.77 17.44 -7.14
CA LEU A 225 -19.56 17.37 -8.38
C LEU A 225 -19.80 15.93 -8.81
N PHE A 226 -18.91 15.03 -8.41
CA PHE A 226 -18.93 13.59 -8.69
C PHE A 226 -18.16 12.87 -7.62
N THR A 227 -18.61 11.69 -7.22
CA THR A 227 -17.95 10.89 -6.17
C THR A 227 -17.94 9.42 -6.55
N SER A 228 -17.16 8.62 -5.84
CA SER A 228 -17.14 7.17 -6.00
C SER A 228 -18.50 6.49 -5.70
N ALA A 229 -19.38 7.12 -4.91
CA ALA A 229 -20.75 6.65 -4.71
C ALA A 229 -21.60 6.69 -6.00
N ASP A 230 -21.20 7.48 -6.99
CA ASP A 230 -21.82 7.52 -8.32
C ASP A 230 -21.41 6.34 -9.22
N ALA A 231 -20.39 5.57 -8.82
CA ALA A 231 -19.87 4.38 -9.49
C ALA A 231 -19.37 3.33 -8.46
N PRO A 232 -20.28 2.74 -7.63
CA PRO A 232 -19.90 1.81 -6.58
C PRO A 232 -19.15 0.60 -7.14
N GLY A 233 -18.02 0.23 -6.50
CA GLY A 233 -17.16 -0.87 -6.93
C GLY A 233 -16.22 -0.51 -8.09
N LEU A 234 -16.15 0.74 -8.53
CA LEU A 234 -15.11 1.20 -9.45
C LEU A 234 -13.72 1.18 -8.80
N ILE A 235 -13.65 1.53 -7.52
CA ILE A 235 -12.42 1.64 -6.74
C ILE A 235 -12.52 0.66 -5.57
N TYR A 236 -11.78 -0.44 -5.67
CA TYR A 236 -11.51 -1.36 -4.57
C TYR A 236 -10.15 -1.07 -3.98
N ASP A 237 -10.09 -0.95 -2.68
CA ASP A 237 -8.87 -0.76 -1.90
C ASP A 237 -8.33 -2.12 -1.47
N THR A 238 -7.07 -2.38 -1.73
CA THR A 238 -6.49 -3.72 -1.65
C THR A 238 -5.16 -3.73 -0.91
N LEU A 239 -4.75 -4.91 -0.45
CA LEU A 239 -3.38 -5.19 -0.06
C LEU A 239 -2.69 -5.95 -1.20
N ALA A 240 -1.76 -5.28 -1.86
CA ALA A 240 -0.96 -5.82 -2.94
C ALA A 240 0.39 -6.31 -2.40
N VAL A 241 0.70 -7.58 -2.60
CA VAL A 241 1.91 -8.23 -2.07
C VAL A 241 2.84 -8.63 -3.20
N ASN A 242 4.13 -8.45 -2.98
CA ASN A 242 5.17 -8.94 -3.89
C ASN A 242 5.05 -10.46 -4.07
N PRO A 243 5.00 -10.99 -5.31
CA PRO A 243 4.80 -12.42 -5.56
C PRO A 243 5.84 -13.32 -4.87
N THR A 244 7.11 -12.88 -4.79
CA THR A 244 8.18 -13.62 -4.11
C THR A 244 7.93 -13.67 -2.60
N SER A 245 7.57 -12.55 -1.98
CA SER A 245 7.22 -12.48 -0.56
C SER A 245 6.01 -13.36 -0.25
N LEU A 246 4.98 -13.32 -1.12
CA LEU A 246 3.81 -14.18 -0.96
C LEU A 246 4.18 -15.67 -1.01
N ALA A 247 4.98 -16.07 -1.98
CA ALA A 247 5.39 -17.48 -2.13
C ALA A 247 6.23 -17.97 -0.93
N GLN A 248 7.12 -17.12 -0.39
CA GLN A 248 8.02 -17.47 0.72
C GLN A 248 7.35 -17.38 2.10
N ARG A 249 6.33 -16.54 2.25
CA ARG A 249 5.73 -16.16 3.52
C ARG A 249 4.19 -16.34 3.52
N LYS A 250 3.65 -17.30 2.75
CA LYS A 250 2.20 -17.48 2.56
C LYS A 250 1.43 -17.59 3.89
N ASP A 251 1.97 -18.33 4.85
CA ASP A 251 1.33 -18.50 6.17
C ASP A 251 1.29 -17.20 6.98
N ASP A 252 2.35 -16.40 6.89
CA ASP A 252 2.40 -15.10 7.57
C ASP A 252 1.40 -14.12 6.92
N TRP A 253 1.30 -14.10 5.59
CA TRP A 253 0.29 -13.30 4.88
C TRP A 253 -1.15 -13.77 5.17
N SER A 254 -1.38 -15.08 5.36
CA SER A 254 -2.68 -15.59 5.79
C SER A 254 -3.10 -15.02 7.16
N LYS A 255 -2.15 -14.91 8.11
CA LYS A 255 -2.39 -14.27 9.40
C LYS A 255 -2.73 -12.80 9.26
N VAL A 256 -2.04 -12.07 8.35
CA VAL A 256 -2.35 -10.65 8.07
C VAL A 256 -3.77 -10.51 7.54
N VAL A 257 -4.19 -11.36 6.60
CA VAL A 257 -5.57 -11.37 6.07
C VAL A 257 -6.59 -11.64 7.17
N LYS A 258 -6.31 -12.61 8.07
CA LYS A 258 -7.18 -12.90 9.23
C LYS A 258 -7.30 -11.70 10.17
N VAL A 259 -6.19 -11.01 10.47
CA VAL A 259 -6.20 -9.80 11.29
C VAL A 259 -7.03 -8.70 10.63
N TRP A 260 -7.00 -8.58 9.30
CA TRP A 260 -7.81 -7.59 8.61
C TRP A 260 -9.32 -7.77 8.86
N TYR A 261 -9.84 -8.99 8.78
CA TYR A 261 -11.28 -9.19 9.04
C TYR A 261 -11.65 -8.95 10.50
N LYS A 262 -10.74 -9.18 11.46
CA LYS A 262 -10.92 -8.73 12.85
C LYS A 262 -11.00 -7.20 12.94
N ILE A 263 -10.20 -6.46 12.14
CA ILE A 263 -10.29 -4.99 12.02
C ILE A 263 -11.63 -4.59 11.41
N SER A 264 -12.00 -5.17 10.28
CA SER A 264 -13.26 -4.84 9.60
C SER A 264 -14.47 -5.04 10.51
N ASP A 265 -14.54 -6.16 11.23
CA ASP A 265 -15.61 -6.42 12.21
C ASP A 265 -15.61 -5.35 13.32
N PHE A 266 -14.43 -4.96 13.81
CA PHE A 266 -14.30 -3.94 14.84
C PHE A 266 -14.77 -2.55 14.37
N VAL A 267 -14.51 -2.18 13.13
CA VAL A 267 -14.98 -0.91 12.53
C VAL A 267 -16.50 -0.94 12.29
N ARG A 268 -17.04 -2.09 11.94
CA ARG A 268 -18.46 -2.27 11.58
C ARG A 268 -19.39 -2.49 12.79
N ASP A 269 -18.86 -2.96 13.91
CA ASP A 269 -19.65 -3.17 15.12
C ASP A 269 -19.97 -1.81 15.78
N PRO A 270 -21.27 -1.46 15.96
CA PRO A 270 -21.67 -0.22 16.62
C PRO A 270 -21.07 -0.03 18.03
N LYS A 271 -20.71 -1.13 18.71
CA LYS A 271 -20.13 -1.08 20.07
C LYS A 271 -18.67 -0.62 20.09
N THR A 272 -17.95 -0.87 19.02
CA THR A 272 -16.51 -0.59 18.90
C THR A 272 -16.20 0.51 17.87
N GLN A 273 -17.18 0.88 17.04
CA GLN A 273 -17.01 1.87 15.97
C GLN A 273 -16.46 3.21 16.43
N ALA A 274 -16.94 3.70 17.60
CA ALA A 274 -16.45 4.97 18.14
C ALA A 274 -14.95 4.93 18.49
N GLU A 275 -14.47 3.81 19.03
CA GLU A 275 -13.03 3.60 19.28
C GLU A 275 -12.25 3.47 17.97
N ALA A 276 -12.78 2.72 17.00
CA ALA A 276 -12.17 2.61 15.68
C ALA A 276 -11.98 3.99 15.03
N VAL A 277 -13.04 4.81 15.02
CA VAL A 277 -13.02 6.18 14.51
C VAL A 277 -11.96 7.03 15.23
N ALA A 278 -11.87 6.94 16.56
CA ALA A 278 -10.88 7.70 17.32
C ALA A 278 -9.44 7.34 16.92
N ILE A 279 -9.15 6.04 16.75
CA ILE A 279 -7.83 5.56 16.33
C ILE A 279 -7.49 6.05 14.91
N MET A 280 -8.42 5.86 13.96
CA MET A 280 -8.21 6.23 12.56
C MET A 280 -8.08 7.75 12.37
N ALA A 281 -8.92 8.53 13.06
CA ALA A 281 -8.88 9.99 13.04
C ALA A 281 -7.56 10.54 13.59
N ALA A 282 -7.09 9.97 14.72
CA ALA A 282 -5.82 10.36 15.32
C ALA A 282 -4.64 10.15 14.36
N LYS A 283 -4.66 9.08 13.56
CA LYS A 283 -3.61 8.79 12.58
C LYS A 283 -3.45 9.87 11.53
N VAL A 284 -4.55 10.45 11.06
CA VAL A 284 -4.55 11.49 10.03
C VAL A 284 -4.69 12.92 10.62
N GLY A 285 -4.58 13.06 11.94
CA GLY A 285 -4.56 14.36 12.62
C GLY A 285 -5.87 15.13 12.55
N VAL A 286 -7.01 14.45 12.42
CA VAL A 286 -8.35 15.06 12.49
C VAL A 286 -9.08 14.62 13.76
N LYS A 287 -10.11 15.39 14.15
CA LYS A 287 -10.91 15.03 15.31
C LYS A 287 -11.90 13.91 14.98
N PRO A 288 -12.24 13.03 15.95
CA PRO A 288 -13.21 11.95 15.73
C PRO A 288 -14.57 12.42 15.22
N GLU A 289 -15.07 13.56 15.73
CA GLU A 289 -16.33 14.14 15.28
C GLU A 289 -16.30 14.68 13.84
N GLU A 290 -15.12 15.01 13.33
CA GLU A 290 -14.93 15.39 11.93
C GLU A 290 -14.76 14.15 11.03
N TYR A 291 -14.21 13.07 11.57
CA TYR A 291 -13.95 11.83 10.83
C TYR A 291 -15.21 10.97 10.69
N ALA A 292 -15.99 10.82 11.75
CA ALA A 292 -17.13 9.92 11.83
C ALA A 292 -18.16 10.09 10.67
N PRO A 293 -18.53 11.32 10.25
CA PRO A 293 -19.48 11.50 9.13
C PRO A 293 -18.97 10.97 7.78
N HIS A 294 -17.65 10.76 7.63
CA HIS A 294 -17.03 10.28 6.40
C HIS A 294 -16.80 8.77 6.39
N LEU A 295 -16.95 8.09 7.54
CA LEU A 295 -16.77 6.65 7.62
C LEU A 295 -17.65 5.87 6.63
N PRO A 296 -18.94 6.21 6.40
CA PRO A 296 -19.78 5.52 5.42
C PRO A 296 -19.32 5.64 3.96
N GLY A 297 -18.47 6.64 3.67
CA GLY A 297 -17.85 6.83 2.36
C GLY A 297 -16.73 5.81 2.04
N THR A 298 -16.36 4.97 3.01
CA THR A 298 -15.45 3.83 2.87
C THR A 298 -16.22 2.58 3.33
N TYR A 299 -16.56 1.71 2.41
CA TYR A 299 -17.38 0.54 2.73
C TYR A 299 -16.52 -0.66 3.10
N PHE A 300 -16.33 -0.86 4.40
CA PHE A 300 -15.61 -2.02 4.93
C PHE A 300 -16.38 -3.32 4.70
N LEU A 301 -15.72 -4.29 4.08
CA LEU A 301 -16.32 -5.59 3.74
C LEU A 301 -16.20 -6.58 4.91
N SER A 302 -17.29 -7.28 5.24
CA SER A 302 -17.20 -8.51 6.01
C SER A 302 -16.45 -9.59 5.21
N LEU A 303 -15.97 -10.63 5.89
CA LEU A 303 -15.35 -11.77 5.21
C LEU A 303 -16.28 -12.38 4.15
N ALA A 304 -17.58 -12.52 4.45
CA ALA A 304 -18.55 -13.09 3.52
C ALA A 304 -18.74 -12.21 2.28
N GLU A 305 -18.81 -10.88 2.45
CA GLU A 305 -18.89 -9.92 1.34
C GLU A 305 -17.62 -9.93 0.50
N ALA A 306 -16.45 -9.95 1.16
CA ALA A 306 -15.16 -10.00 0.48
C ALA A 306 -15.01 -11.26 -0.39
N LYS A 307 -15.40 -12.45 0.12
CA LYS A 307 -15.40 -13.69 -0.68
C LYS A 307 -16.20 -13.52 -1.97
N LYS A 308 -17.38 -12.86 -1.92
CA LYS A 308 -18.18 -12.56 -3.10
C LYS A 308 -17.46 -11.62 -4.08
N ARG A 309 -16.70 -10.63 -3.57
CA ARG A 309 -15.90 -9.72 -4.44
C ARG A 309 -14.77 -10.45 -5.17
N PHE A 310 -14.26 -11.53 -4.60
CA PHE A 310 -13.26 -12.40 -5.25
C PHE A 310 -13.86 -13.45 -6.21
N GLU A 311 -15.18 -13.56 -6.33
CA GLU A 311 -15.80 -14.38 -7.37
C GLU A 311 -15.58 -13.72 -8.74
N LYS A 312 -15.32 -14.57 -9.77
CA LYS A 312 -15.14 -14.08 -11.13
C LYS A 312 -16.45 -13.46 -11.67
N GLY A 313 -16.34 -12.28 -12.25
CA GLY A 313 -17.45 -11.54 -12.82
C GLY A 313 -16.94 -10.40 -13.71
N GLU A 314 -17.84 -9.85 -14.55
CA GLU A 314 -17.49 -8.80 -15.51
C GLU A 314 -18.01 -7.41 -15.10
N THR A 315 -18.71 -7.32 -13.96
CA THR A 315 -19.29 -6.06 -13.46
C THR A 315 -18.46 -5.47 -12.33
N LEU A 316 -18.79 -4.24 -11.93
CA LEU A 316 -18.15 -3.57 -10.78
C LEU A 316 -18.38 -4.28 -9.44
N GLU A 317 -19.30 -5.23 -9.34
CA GLU A 317 -19.53 -6.02 -8.14
C GLU A 317 -18.43 -7.06 -7.87
N SER A 318 -17.65 -7.40 -8.90
CA SER A 318 -16.52 -8.31 -8.82
C SER A 318 -15.19 -7.55 -8.90
N LEU A 319 -14.20 -7.93 -8.08
CA LEU A 319 -12.85 -7.40 -8.19
C LEU A 319 -12.27 -7.64 -9.59
N TYR A 320 -12.56 -8.79 -10.21
CA TYR A 320 -12.14 -9.09 -11.59
C TYR A 320 -12.75 -8.11 -12.60
N GLY A 321 -14.06 -7.91 -12.55
CA GLY A 321 -14.75 -7.02 -13.48
C GLY A 321 -14.32 -5.56 -13.30
N SER A 322 -14.26 -5.08 -12.04
CA SER A 322 -13.76 -3.74 -11.72
C SER A 322 -12.34 -3.53 -12.24
N THR A 323 -11.43 -4.49 -11.98
CA THR A 323 -10.04 -4.40 -12.40
C THR A 323 -9.89 -4.45 -13.92
N LYS A 324 -10.69 -5.25 -14.64
CA LYS A 324 -10.74 -5.24 -16.11
C LYS A 324 -11.24 -3.91 -16.68
N ILE A 325 -12.24 -3.31 -16.03
CA ILE A 325 -12.74 -1.99 -16.43
C ILE A 325 -11.64 -0.92 -16.24
N ALA A 326 -10.90 -0.97 -15.11
CA ALA A 326 -9.78 -0.08 -14.87
C ALA A 326 -8.64 -0.32 -15.87
N ASP A 327 -8.35 -1.58 -16.23
CA ASP A 327 -7.34 -1.92 -17.26
C ASP A 327 -7.70 -1.33 -18.62
N GLY A 328 -8.92 -1.58 -19.09
CA GLY A 328 -9.41 -1.03 -20.37
C GLY A 328 -9.37 0.50 -20.38
N PHE A 329 -9.70 1.13 -19.26
CA PHE A 329 -9.59 2.56 -19.10
C PHE A 329 -8.15 3.05 -19.19
N ASN A 330 -7.22 2.41 -18.50
CA ASN A 330 -5.80 2.77 -18.51
C ASN A 330 -5.18 2.66 -19.91
N VAL A 331 -5.54 1.61 -20.68
CA VAL A 331 -5.11 1.45 -22.08
C VAL A 331 -5.71 2.55 -22.96
N ALA A 332 -7.02 2.81 -22.85
CA ALA A 332 -7.73 3.81 -23.65
C ALA A 332 -7.17 5.23 -23.42
N ASN A 333 -6.73 5.52 -22.19
CA ASN A 333 -6.15 6.82 -21.82
C ASN A 333 -4.61 6.83 -21.86
N LYS A 334 -3.97 5.79 -22.43
CA LYS A 334 -2.53 5.71 -22.66
C LYS A 334 -1.68 5.77 -21.38
N VAL A 335 -2.24 5.33 -20.25
CA VAL A 335 -1.49 5.16 -19.00
C VAL A 335 -0.40 4.10 -19.21
N TYR A 336 -0.75 3.02 -19.91
CA TYR A 336 0.18 2.06 -20.49
C TYR A 336 -0.33 1.56 -21.85
N LYS A 337 0.54 0.90 -22.65
CA LYS A 337 0.25 0.56 -24.05
C LYS A 337 -0.61 -0.68 -24.22
N GLU A 338 -0.41 -1.70 -23.36
CA GLU A 338 -1.00 -3.03 -23.50
C GLU A 338 -1.71 -3.40 -22.19
N GLY A 339 -2.90 -3.99 -22.30
CA GLY A 339 -3.67 -4.44 -21.16
C GLY A 339 -2.92 -5.47 -20.33
N GLN A 340 -3.20 -5.46 -19.02
CA GLN A 340 -2.60 -6.37 -18.07
C GLN A 340 -3.43 -7.66 -17.96
N ALA A 341 -2.78 -8.78 -17.70
CA ALA A 341 -3.47 -10.03 -17.37
C ALA A 341 -4.05 -9.94 -15.95
N VAL A 342 -5.28 -9.42 -15.82
CA VAL A 342 -5.94 -9.13 -14.54
C VAL A 342 -5.95 -10.33 -13.60
N GLU A 343 -6.17 -11.53 -14.16
CA GLU A 343 -6.18 -12.79 -13.42
C GLU A 343 -4.84 -13.08 -12.71
N ASP A 344 -3.73 -12.55 -13.23
CA ASP A 344 -2.41 -12.72 -12.63
C ASP A 344 -2.25 -11.88 -11.37
N TYR A 345 -3.04 -10.83 -11.20
CA TYR A 345 -2.98 -9.96 -10.02
C TYR A 345 -3.85 -10.45 -8.87
N ILE A 346 -5.00 -11.05 -9.13
CA ILE A 346 -5.99 -11.39 -8.11
C ILE A 346 -5.66 -12.76 -7.49
N PHE A 347 -5.53 -12.82 -6.16
CA PHE A 347 -5.16 -14.01 -5.42
C PHE A 347 -6.15 -14.29 -4.28
N PRO A 348 -7.26 -15.00 -4.56
CA PRO A 348 -8.37 -15.22 -3.62
C PRO A 348 -8.08 -16.26 -2.54
N ASP A 349 -7.02 -17.08 -2.69
CA ASP A 349 -6.79 -18.28 -1.88
C ASP A 349 -6.77 -17.98 -0.37
N LEU A 350 -6.16 -16.86 0.05
CA LEU A 350 -6.02 -16.55 1.48
C LEU A 350 -7.36 -16.15 2.11
N VAL A 351 -8.20 -15.44 1.36
CA VAL A 351 -9.55 -15.04 1.81
C VAL A 351 -10.47 -16.26 1.81
N ASN A 352 -10.40 -17.10 0.78
CA ASN A 352 -11.24 -18.28 0.66
C ASN A 352 -10.92 -19.35 1.70
N ALA A 353 -9.68 -19.36 2.23
CA ALA A 353 -9.24 -20.30 3.26
C ALA A 353 -9.74 -19.96 4.69
N LEU A 354 -10.26 -18.75 4.92
CA LEU A 354 -10.87 -18.34 6.19
C LEU A 354 -12.33 -18.76 6.26
#